data_b4cb3b12e28ea5298545e2041466c390
#
_entry.id   b4cb3b12e28ea5298545e2041466c390
#
_cell.length_a   1.000
_cell.length_b   1.000
_cell.length_c   1.000
_cell.angle_alpha   90.00
_cell.angle_beta   90.00
_cell.angle_gamma   90.00
#
_symmetry.space_group_name_H-M   'P 1'
#
loop_
_entity.id
_entity.type
_entity.pdbx_description
1 polymer ?
#
loop_
_entity_poly.entity_id
_entity_poly.type
_entity_poly.pdbx_seq_one_letter_code
_entity_poly.pdbx_strand_id
1 'polypeptide(L)'
;MKVLNHVVAALAASVLLVSCASQSGSLSGKWIVNDVDGKGVSECETTPYLSFDEQEGRVNGCLGINLLIGSYSYKNGSLTFSNMGSTMMAGSPEDADIERAMSDALEHTAKASIDGDKLSLCDKSGKVLVTLTKAPAEEHDCSAKAEEHDCSAEEGEHNCSDCEHSEE
;
A
#
# COMPACT_ATOMS: atom_id res chain seq x y z
N MET A 1 13.41 -71.26 -2.61
CA MET A 1 13.48 -70.08 -3.49
C MET A 1 12.46 -69.10 -3.01
N LYS A 2 12.90 -68.10 -2.23
CA LYS A 2 12.03 -67.03 -1.68
C LYS A 2 12.58 -65.70 -2.20
N VAL A 3 11.88 -65.09 -3.14
CA VAL A 3 12.21 -63.76 -3.70
C VAL A 3 11.70 -62.71 -2.72
N LEU A 4 12.61 -62.01 -2.11
CA LEU A 4 12.36 -60.93 -1.16
C LEU A 4 12.16 -59.63 -1.94
N ASN A 5 10.88 -59.19 -2.02
CA ASN A 5 10.50 -57.91 -2.59
C ASN A 5 10.93 -56.75 -1.67
N HIS A 6 11.89 -55.96 -2.07
CA HIS A 6 12.21 -54.70 -1.41
C HIS A 6 11.38 -53.61 -2.07
N VAL A 7 10.32 -53.22 -1.38
CA VAL A 7 9.58 -51.99 -1.71
C VAL A 7 10.33 -50.82 -1.11
N VAL A 8 11.05 -50.08 -1.97
CA VAL A 8 11.68 -48.82 -1.60
C VAL A 8 10.59 -47.75 -1.70
N ALA A 9 10.07 -47.32 -0.56
CA ALA A 9 9.18 -46.17 -0.47
C ALA A 9 10.03 -44.87 -0.61
N ALA A 10 10.02 -44.29 -1.79
CA ALA A 10 10.61 -42.96 -2.02
C ALA A 10 9.64 -41.88 -1.50
N LEU A 11 9.91 -41.34 -0.33
CA LEU A 11 9.27 -40.12 0.18
C LEU A 11 9.78 -38.92 -0.63
N ALA A 12 9.03 -38.53 -1.65
CA ALA A 12 9.23 -37.28 -2.35
C ALA A 12 8.77 -36.12 -1.45
N ALA A 13 9.72 -35.48 -0.76
CA ALA A 13 9.48 -34.21 -0.08
C ALA A 13 9.25 -33.14 -1.14
N SER A 14 8.01 -32.83 -1.43
CA SER A 14 7.61 -31.70 -2.30
C SER A 14 7.92 -30.38 -1.59
N VAL A 15 9.08 -29.82 -1.85
CA VAL A 15 9.41 -28.45 -1.49
C VAL A 15 8.57 -27.57 -2.41
N LEU A 16 7.50 -26.97 -1.87
CA LEU A 16 6.74 -25.93 -2.55
C LEU A 16 7.62 -24.67 -2.62
N LEU A 17 8.36 -24.56 -3.70
CA LEU A 17 8.99 -23.31 -4.07
C LEU A 17 7.85 -22.35 -4.47
N VAL A 18 7.45 -21.49 -3.55
CA VAL A 18 6.64 -20.32 -3.91
C VAL A 18 7.53 -19.43 -4.77
N SER A 19 7.48 -19.68 -6.06
CA SER A 19 8.15 -18.84 -7.05
C SER A 19 7.27 -17.62 -7.26
N CYS A 20 7.85 -16.44 -7.16
CA CYS A 20 7.24 -15.18 -7.56
C CYS A 20 7.06 -15.21 -9.10
N ALA A 21 6.04 -15.92 -9.55
CA ALA A 21 5.69 -15.97 -10.96
C ALA A 21 5.03 -14.66 -11.33
N SER A 22 5.63 -13.91 -12.25
CA SER A 22 5.11 -12.64 -12.76
C SER A 22 3.76 -12.86 -13.44
N GLN A 23 2.68 -12.67 -12.72
CA GLN A 23 1.39 -12.48 -13.35
C GLN A 23 1.24 -10.98 -13.63
N SER A 24 0.88 -10.66 -14.87
CA SER A 24 0.64 -9.29 -15.32
C SER A 24 -0.72 -8.83 -14.82
N GLY A 25 -0.77 -8.29 -13.61
CA GLY A 25 -1.88 -7.58 -13.03
C GLY A 25 -1.58 -6.09 -12.93
N SER A 26 -2.63 -5.26 -12.77
CA SER A 26 -2.49 -3.84 -12.46
C SER A 26 -2.17 -3.65 -10.98
N LEU A 27 -1.18 -2.80 -10.69
CA LEU A 27 -0.90 -2.35 -9.33
C LEU A 27 -1.90 -1.30 -8.84
N SER A 28 -2.66 -0.68 -9.75
CA SER A 28 -3.55 0.45 -9.45
C SER A 28 -4.44 0.21 -8.24
N GLY A 29 -4.59 1.24 -7.43
CA GLY A 29 -5.46 1.24 -6.25
C GLY A 29 -4.73 1.01 -4.93
N LYS A 30 -5.52 0.84 -3.87
CA LYS A 30 -5.03 0.71 -2.48
C LYS A 30 -4.83 -0.76 -2.10
N TRP A 31 -3.70 -1.03 -1.47
CA TRP A 31 -3.28 -2.34 -1.00
C TRP A 31 -2.93 -2.27 0.49
N ILE A 32 -3.60 -3.07 1.29
CA ILE A 32 -3.39 -3.16 2.74
C ILE A 32 -2.26 -4.14 3.02
N VAL A 33 -1.31 -3.74 3.84
CA VAL A 33 -0.18 -4.61 4.25
C VAL A 33 -0.68 -5.63 5.26
N ASN A 34 -0.32 -6.90 5.05
CA ASN A 34 -0.62 -7.99 5.96
C ASN A 34 0.60 -8.42 6.78
N ASP A 35 1.76 -8.42 6.11
CA ASP A 35 3.00 -8.93 6.69
C ASP A 35 4.21 -8.23 6.08
N VAL A 36 5.22 -7.98 6.89
CA VAL A 36 6.51 -7.42 6.50
C VAL A 36 7.61 -8.30 7.06
N ASP A 37 8.40 -8.91 6.16
CA ASP A 37 9.53 -9.81 6.48
C ASP A 37 9.17 -10.91 7.51
N GLY A 38 7.96 -11.49 7.37
CA GLY A 38 7.44 -12.54 8.23
C GLY A 38 6.80 -12.05 9.54
N LYS A 39 6.60 -10.74 9.71
CA LYS A 39 5.91 -10.16 10.86
C LYS A 39 4.56 -9.60 10.43
N GLY A 40 3.48 -10.07 11.05
CA GLY A 40 2.14 -9.51 10.85
C GLY A 40 2.04 -8.07 11.39
N VAL A 41 1.22 -7.25 10.75
CA VAL A 41 1.04 -5.82 11.09
C VAL A 41 -0.31 -5.53 11.75
N SER A 42 -1.03 -6.56 12.17
CA SER A 42 -2.40 -6.44 12.73
C SER A 42 -2.47 -5.70 14.08
N GLU A 43 -1.36 -5.50 14.75
CA GLU A 43 -1.27 -4.82 16.03
C GLU A 43 -0.88 -3.33 15.91
N CYS A 44 -0.64 -2.83 14.69
CA CYS A 44 -0.35 -1.42 14.47
C CYS A 44 -1.57 -0.54 14.77
N GLU A 45 -1.35 0.62 15.39
CA GLU A 45 -2.38 1.64 15.62
C GLU A 45 -3.00 2.10 14.29
N THR A 46 -2.16 2.28 13.28
CA THR A 46 -2.59 2.56 11.91
C THR A 46 -2.16 1.43 11.00
N THR A 47 -3.11 0.74 10.38
CA THR A 47 -2.81 -0.34 9.43
C THR A 47 -2.01 0.20 8.25
N PRO A 48 -0.79 -0.29 8.00
CA PRO A 48 0.02 0.14 6.88
C PRO A 48 -0.64 -0.18 5.53
N TYR A 49 -0.48 0.71 4.55
CA TYR A 49 -0.99 0.51 3.19
C TYR A 49 -0.14 1.23 2.15
N LEU A 50 -0.24 0.78 0.91
CA LEU A 50 0.29 1.44 -0.29
C LEU A 50 -0.84 1.68 -1.28
N SER A 51 -0.86 2.83 -1.91
CA SER A 51 -1.79 3.18 -2.98
C SER A 51 -1.00 3.58 -4.22
N PHE A 52 -1.29 2.93 -5.35
CA PHE A 52 -0.58 3.12 -6.60
C PHE A 52 -1.48 3.83 -7.62
N ASP A 53 -0.97 4.91 -8.19
CA ASP A 53 -1.56 5.59 -9.34
C ASP A 53 -0.75 5.26 -10.59
N GLU A 54 -1.32 4.43 -11.47
CA GLU A 54 -0.66 4.02 -12.71
C GLU A 54 -0.60 5.13 -13.77
N GLN A 55 -1.50 6.10 -13.71
CA GLN A 55 -1.54 7.20 -14.69
C GLN A 55 -0.40 8.18 -14.43
N GLU A 56 -0.14 8.47 -13.16
CA GLU A 56 0.92 9.40 -12.75
C GLU A 56 2.24 8.70 -12.39
N GLY A 57 2.25 7.37 -12.26
CA GLY A 57 3.41 6.61 -11.77
C GLY A 57 3.76 6.95 -10.32
N ARG A 58 2.75 7.28 -9.52
CA ARG A 58 2.89 7.72 -8.13
C ARG A 58 2.47 6.64 -7.16
N VAL A 59 3.16 6.60 -6.03
CA VAL A 59 2.79 5.81 -4.88
C VAL A 59 2.66 6.71 -3.66
N ASN A 60 1.62 6.48 -2.87
CA ASN A 60 1.45 7.05 -1.54
C ASN A 60 1.01 5.97 -0.57
N GLY A 61 1.08 6.24 0.73
CA GLY A 61 0.68 5.26 1.72
C GLY A 61 0.94 5.70 3.15
N CYS A 62 0.78 4.74 4.05
CA CYS A 62 1.18 4.83 5.44
C CYS A 62 2.08 3.63 5.76
N LEU A 63 3.19 3.88 6.44
CA LEU A 63 4.14 2.82 6.81
C LEU A 63 3.89 2.24 8.21
N GLY A 64 2.87 2.73 8.89
CA GLY A 64 2.53 2.46 10.29
C GLY A 64 2.32 3.75 11.06
N ILE A 65 3.31 4.64 11.06
CA ILE A 65 3.26 5.96 11.70
C ILE A 65 3.22 7.04 10.62
N ASN A 66 4.21 7.02 9.73
CA ASN A 66 4.45 8.08 8.77
C ASN A 66 3.76 7.84 7.43
N LEU A 67 3.26 8.94 6.86
CA LEU A 67 2.76 8.96 5.50
C LEU A 67 3.93 8.93 4.53
N LEU A 68 3.76 8.18 3.45
CA LEU A 68 4.72 7.99 2.38
C LEU A 68 4.20 8.62 1.10
N ILE A 69 5.07 9.26 0.35
CA ILE A 69 4.85 9.66 -1.04
C ILE A 69 6.08 9.29 -1.87
N GLY A 70 5.87 9.01 -3.16
CA GLY A 70 6.97 8.72 -4.05
C GLY A 70 6.50 8.44 -5.47
N SER A 71 7.44 7.99 -6.28
CA SER A 71 7.20 7.52 -7.64
C SER A 71 7.57 6.06 -7.75
N TYR A 72 6.99 5.37 -8.72
CA TYR A 72 7.36 4.00 -9.02
C TYR A 72 7.37 3.73 -10.52
N SER A 73 8.06 2.68 -10.90
CA SER A 73 8.01 2.11 -12.25
C SER A 73 7.74 0.62 -12.14
N TYR A 74 6.68 0.16 -12.81
CA TYR A 74 6.32 -1.26 -12.85
C TYR A 74 6.24 -1.73 -14.30
N LYS A 75 7.03 -2.75 -14.64
CA LYS A 75 7.04 -3.32 -15.98
C LYS A 75 7.45 -4.79 -15.94
N ASN A 76 6.60 -5.65 -16.50
CA ASN A 76 6.90 -7.09 -16.62
C ASN A 76 7.32 -7.73 -15.27
N GLY A 77 6.64 -7.38 -14.19
CA GLY A 77 6.94 -7.90 -12.86
C GLY A 77 8.12 -7.22 -12.15
N SER A 78 8.90 -6.39 -12.84
CA SER A 78 9.92 -5.55 -12.20
C SER A 78 9.30 -4.30 -11.60
N LEU A 79 9.55 -4.05 -10.33
CA LEU A 79 9.06 -2.88 -9.60
C LEU A 79 10.25 -2.14 -8.98
N THR A 80 10.28 -0.84 -9.18
CA THR A 80 11.27 0.05 -8.53
C THR A 80 10.59 1.29 -8.01
N PHE A 81 10.96 1.69 -6.80
CA PHE A 81 10.55 2.94 -6.19
C PHE A 81 11.62 4.01 -6.35
N SER A 82 11.21 5.28 -6.42
CA SER A 82 12.09 6.43 -6.55
C SER A 82 11.46 7.68 -5.92
N ASN A 83 12.29 8.68 -5.61
CA ASN A 83 11.84 9.96 -5.03
C ASN A 83 10.94 9.77 -3.81
N MET A 84 11.30 8.80 -2.97
CA MET A 84 10.53 8.48 -1.77
C MET A 84 10.76 9.54 -0.71
N GLY A 85 9.67 9.98 -0.10
CA GLY A 85 9.67 10.89 1.03
C GLY A 85 8.61 10.49 2.04
N SER A 86 8.83 10.82 3.32
CA SER A 86 7.87 10.54 4.39
C SER A 86 7.77 11.70 5.36
N THR A 87 6.65 11.76 6.10
CA THR A 87 6.54 12.62 7.29
C THR A 87 7.49 12.15 8.38
N MET A 88 7.65 12.95 9.43
CA MET A 88 8.50 12.63 10.59
C MET A 88 7.67 12.77 11.88
N MET A 89 6.70 11.87 12.05
CA MET A 89 5.87 11.81 13.26
C MET A 89 6.48 10.79 14.24
N ALA A 90 6.23 10.99 15.52
CA ALA A 90 6.55 10.02 16.56
C ALA A 90 5.36 9.05 16.74
N GLY A 91 5.66 7.80 17.04
CA GLY A 91 4.69 6.76 17.33
C GLY A 91 5.20 5.80 18.41
N SER A 92 4.51 4.70 18.60
CA SER A 92 4.94 3.66 19.52
C SER A 92 6.24 2.99 19.06
N PRO A 93 7.03 2.39 19.96
CA PRO A 93 8.21 1.62 19.56
C PRO A 93 7.88 0.46 18.62
N GLU A 94 6.74 -0.18 18.83
CA GLU A 94 6.24 -1.30 18.01
C GLU A 94 5.93 -0.86 16.59
N ASP A 95 5.21 0.27 16.43
CA ASP A 95 4.90 0.85 15.13
C ASP A 95 6.16 1.35 14.42
N ALA A 96 7.12 1.90 15.17
CA ALA A 96 8.41 2.34 14.63
C ALA A 96 9.25 1.17 14.09
N ASP A 97 9.14 -0.03 14.67
CA ASP A 97 9.81 -1.22 14.18
C ASP A 97 9.17 -1.72 12.87
N ILE A 98 7.84 -1.66 12.76
CA ILE A 98 7.13 -1.99 11.51
C ILE A 98 7.46 -0.98 10.42
N GLU A 99 7.45 0.32 10.74
CA GLU A 99 7.80 1.36 9.78
C GLU A 99 9.22 1.21 9.23
N ARG A 100 10.18 0.89 10.11
CA ARG A 100 11.56 0.63 9.70
C ARG A 100 11.63 -0.58 8.77
N ALA A 101 10.95 -1.68 9.12
CA ALA A 101 10.89 -2.88 8.29
C ALA A 101 10.21 -2.61 6.93
N MET A 102 9.15 -1.79 6.90
CA MET A 102 8.50 -1.35 5.66
C MET A 102 9.44 -0.53 4.79
N SER A 103 10.13 0.44 5.38
CA SER A 103 11.09 1.29 4.65
C SER A 103 12.21 0.46 4.03
N ASP A 104 12.80 -0.45 4.80
CA ASP A 104 13.84 -1.37 4.32
C ASP A 104 13.31 -2.28 3.20
N ALA A 105 12.09 -2.79 3.34
CA ALA A 105 11.48 -3.64 2.33
C ALA A 105 11.25 -2.90 1.01
N LEU A 106 10.75 -1.65 1.06
CA LEU A 106 10.55 -0.83 -0.14
C LEU A 106 11.87 -0.51 -0.85
N GLU A 107 12.95 -0.21 -0.10
CA GLU A 107 14.27 0.04 -0.66
C GLU A 107 14.85 -1.19 -1.39
N HIS A 108 14.61 -2.37 -0.84
CA HIS A 108 15.12 -3.63 -1.42
C HIS A 108 14.19 -4.27 -2.43
N THR A 109 12.98 -3.74 -2.62
CA THR A 109 12.03 -4.26 -3.61
C THR A 109 12.56 -4.13 -5.02
N ALA A 110 12.49 -5.23 -5.77
CA ALA A 110 12.90 -5.30 -7.17
C ALA A 110 11.82 -5.92 -8.07
N LYS A 111 10.88 -6.65 -7.48
CA LYS A 111 9.82 -7.35 -8.21
C LYS A 111 8.50 -7.23 -7.46
N ALA A 112 7.40 -7.27 -8.21
CA ALA A 112 6.06 -7.43 -7.67
C ALA A 112 5.35 -8.59 -8.39
N SER A 113 4.62 -9.37 -7.62
CA SER A 113 3.77 -10.44 -8.12
C SER A 113 2.35 -10.21 -7.64
N ILE A 114 1.41 -10.24 -8.56
CA ILE A 114 -0.02 -10.05 -8.30
C ILE A 114 -0.72 -11.36 -8.59
N ASP A 115 -1.50 -11.85 -7.64
CA ASP A 115 -2.34 -13.05 -7.76
C ASP A 115 -3.74 -12.73 -7.22
N GLY A 116 -4.64 -12.35 -8.12
CA GLY A 116 -5.96 -11.85 -7.77
C GLY A 116 -5.86 -10.61 -6.88
N ASP A 117 -6.37 -10.71 -5.65
CA ASP A 117 -6.33 -9.63 -4.67
C ASP A 117 -5.09 -9.65 -3.76
N LYS A 118 -4.09 -10.46 -4.10
CA LYS A 118 -2.83 -10.55 -3.34
C LYS A 118 -1.69 -9.93 -4.13
N LEU A 119 -0.92 -9.08 -3.46
CA LEU A 119 0.31 -8.48 -3.97
C LEU A 119 1.47 -8.92 -3.09
N SER A 120 2.55 -9.38 -3.70
CA SER A 120 3.80 -9.69 -3.03
C SER A 120 4.91 -8.81 -3.59
N LEU A 121 5.59 -8.07 -2.73
CA LEU A 121 6.80 -7.34 -3.06
C LEU A 121 8.00 -8.23 -2.74
N CYS A 122 8.91 -8.38 -3.69
CA CYS A 122 10.03 -9.29 -3.57
C CYS A 122 11.35 -8.57 -3.89
N ASP A 123 12.44 -9.05 -3.31
CA ASP A 123 13.78 -8.62 -3.63
C ASP A 123 14.27 -9.19 -4.97
N LYS A 124 15.52 -8.88 -5.33
CA LYS A 124 16.17 -9.38 -6.57
C LYS A 124 16.27 -10.90 -6.61
N SER A 125 16.42 -11.57 -5.46
CA SER A 125 16.50 -13.02 -5.34
C SER A 125 15.15 -13.71 -5.48
N GLY A 126 14.04 -12.98 -5.30
CA GLY A 126 12.69 -13.49 -5.26
C GLY A 126 12.18 -13.79 -3.84
N LYS A 127 12.92 -13.39 -2.80
CA LYS A 127 12.45 -13.46 -1.43
C LYS A 127 11.29 -12.46 -1.28
N VAL A 128 10.16 -12.90 -0.72
CA VAL A 128 9.05 -12.03 -0.39
C VAL A 128 9.43 -11.16 0.81
N LEU A 129 9.28 -9.86 0.66
CA LEU A 129 9.55 -8.85 1.68
C LEU A 129 8.27 -8.33 2.31
N VAL A 130 7.21 -8.12 1.50
CA VAL A 130 5.91 -7.61 1.96
C VAL A 130 4.80 -8.36 1.26
N THR A 131 3.78 -8.73 2.01
CA THR A 131 2.52 -9.24 1.45
C THR A 131 1.40 -8.26 1.71
N LEU A 132 0.57 -8.03 0.69
CA LEU A 132 -0.54 -7.08 0.74
C LEU A 132 -1.79 -7.72 0.15
N THR A 133 -2.94 -7.20 0.57
CA THR A 133 -4.25 -7.54 0.00
C THR A 133 -4.90 -6.28 -0.55
N LYS A 134 -5.55 -6.41 -1.69
CA LYS A 134 -6.27 -5.28 -2.30
C LYS A 134 -7.37 -4.81 -1.38
N ALA A 135 -7.41 -3.50 -1.12
CA ALA A 135 -8.50 -2.91 -0.37
C ALA A 135 -9.81 -3.08 -1.15
N PRO A 136 -10.95 -3.32 -0.48
CA PRO A 136 -12.24 -3.22 -1.12
C PRO A 136 -12.36 -1.88 -1.84
N ALA A 137 -12.96 -1.85 -3.02
CA ALA A 137 -13.32 -0.60 -3.65
C ALA A 137 -14.25 0.14 -2.69
N GLU A 138 -13.81 1.30 -2.18
CA GLU A 138 -14.73 2.18 -1.49
C GLU A 138 -15.70 2.67 -2.57
N GLU A 139 -16.91 2.14 -2.57
CA GLU A 139 -18.00 2.71 -3.34
C GLU A 139 -18.24 4.09 -2.74
N HIS A 140 -17.65 5.12 -3.34
CA HIS A 140 -18.08 6.49 -3.10
C HIS A 140 -19.52 6.58 -3.60
N ASP A 141 -20.46 6.27 -2.69
CA ASP A 141 -21.85 6.68 -2.86
C ASP A 141 -21.87 8.21 -2.83
N CYS A 142 -21.71 8.80 -4.01
CA CYS A 142 -21.91 10.22 -4.23
C CYS A 142 -23.40 10.58 -4.21
N SER A 143 -24.24 9.83 -3.50
CA SER A 143 -25.56 10.27 -3.07
C SER A 143 -25.40 11.23 -1.89
N ALA A 144 -24.61 12.28 -2.05
CA ALA A 144 -24.77 13.47 -1.24
C ALA A 144 -26.21 13.94 -1.48
N LYS A 145 -27.12 13.66 -0.52
CA LYS A 145 -28.36 14.36 -0.39
C LYS A 145 -28.06 15.84 -0.59
N ALA A 146 -28.56 16.38 -1.70
CA ALA A 146 -28.76 17.81 -1.82
C ALA A 146 -29.79 18.15 -0.71
N GLU A 147 -29.30 18.51 0.45
CA GLU A 147 -30.08 19.28 1.40
C GLU A 147 -30.23 20.65 0.75
N GLU A 148 -31.41 20.87 0.19
CA GLU A 148 -31.86 22.17 -0.25
C GLU A 148 -31.72 23.13 0.92
N HIS A 149 -30.60 23.85 0.97
CA HIS A 149 -30.51 25.06 1.77
C HIS A 149 -31.41 26.07 1.07
N ASP A 150 -32.65 26.16 1.59
CA ASP A 150 -33.55 27.27 1.35
C ASP A 150 -32.89 28.55 1.89
N CYS A 151 -32.21 29.26 0.97
CA CYS A 151 -31.77 30.63 1.21
C CYS A 151 -32.97 31.56 1.03
N SER A 152 -33.89 31.55 1.98
CA SER A 152 -34.85 32.61 2.10
C SER A 152 -34.13 33.91 2.40
N ALA A 153 -34.15 34.78 1.41
CA ALA A 153 -33.61 36.12 1.45
C ALA A 153 -34.18 36.92 2.61
N GLU A 154 -33.33 37.27 3.57
CA GLU A 154 -33.55 38.47 4.38
C GLU A 154 -32.67 39.56 3.83
N GLU A 155 -33.33 40.55 3.24
CA GLU A 155 -32.76 41.82 2.80
C GLU A 155 -32.20 42.56 4.01
N GLY A 156 -30.90 42.47 4.22
CA GLY A 156 -30.12 43.28 5.12
C GLY A 156 -29.16 44.15 4.35
N GLU A 157 -29.51 45.42 4.13
CA GLU A 157 -28.63 46.43 3.57
C GLU A 157 -27.36 46.56 4.42
N HIS A 158 -26.23 46.01 3.99
CA HIS A 158 -24.91 46.40 4.50
C HIS A 158 -24.26 47.38 3.53
N ASN A 159 -24.34 48.63 3.91
CA ASN A 159 -23.63 49.76 3.35
C ASN A 159 -22.09 49.56 3.52
N CYS A 160 -21.41 49.28 2.43
CA CYS A 160 -19.97 49.30 2.37
C CYS A 160 -19.49 50.72 1.99
N SER A 161 -19.47 51.61 2.95
CA SER A 161 -18.75 52.87 2.86
C SER A 161 -17.94 53.00 4.15
N ASP A 162 -16.66 52.65 4.10
CA ASP A 162 -15.56 53.22 4.87
C ASP A 162 -14.37 52.25 4.86
N CYS A 163 -13.62 52.27 3.74
CA CYS A 163 -12.20 51.90 3.73
C CYS A 163 -11.47 53.08 3.11
N GLU A 164 -11.31 54.17 3.91
CA GLU A 164 -10.36 55.17 3.56
C GLU A 164 -8.96 54.77 4.00
N HIS A 165 -8.08 55.01 3.06
CA HIS A 165 -6.62 55.02 3.15
C HIS A 165 -6.08 55.76 4.37
N SER A 166 -5.02 55.26 5.00
CA SER A 166 -3.99 56.08 5.61
C SER A 166 -2.62 55.54 5.25
N GLU A 167 -2.00 56.26 4.27
CA GLU A 167 -0.56 56.29 4.08
C GLU A 167 0.04 57.14 5.23
N GLU A 168 1.07 56.63 5.88
CA GLU A 168 2.31 57.33 6.30
C GLU A 168 3.31 56.29 6.80
#